data_7f625092c0110b9cd2c8354898a9aa90
#
_entry.id   7f625092c0110b9cd2c8354898a9aa90
#
_cell.length_a   1.000
_cell.length_b   1.000
_cell.length_c   1.000
_cell.angle_alpha   90.00
_cell.angle_beta   90.00
_cell.angle_gamma   90.00
#
_symmetry.space_group_name_H-M   'P 1'
#
loop_
_entity.id
_entity.type
_entity.pdbx_description
1 polymer ?
#
loop_
_entity_poly.entity_id
_entity_poly.type
_entity_poly.pdbx_seq_one_letter_code
_entity_poly.pdbx_strand_id
1 'polypeptide(L)'
;MAVHLVSELRCPLPRVVVAAVDPSQPETQITGINDRIIQAANGLSMQCNAELHLLYAYDLSLTHISDAGAGAVTMPGFSSDVRKSLQKSFIALADHYGVPTERQHFVAGPPGKALADFAAHHRADVIVMGNAHRKGLGKWVGSTTEHVLYQVPCNIFAVTGSADQ
;
A
#
# COMPACT_ATOMS: atom_id res chain seq x y z
N MET A 1 14.74 6.89 -6.67
CA MET A 1 15.58 6.68 -5.47
C MET A 1 14.76 5.91 -4.46
N ALA A 2 15.32 4.87 -3.84
CA ALA A 2 14.67 4.09 -2.80
C ALA A 2 15.33 4.40 -1.46
N VAL A 3 14.53 4.54 -0.39
CA VAL A 3 15.01 4.83 0.96
C VAL A 3 14.52 3.73 1.90
N HIS A 4 15.43 3.11 2.64
CA HIS A 4 15.13 2.12 3.65
C HIS A 4 15.18 2.76 5.03
N LEU A 5 14.04 2.77 5.72
CA LEU A 5 13.89 3.32 7.07
C LEU A 5 13.77 2.16 8.06
N VAL A 6 14.75 2.06 8.95
CA VAL A 6 14.87 0.97 9.93
C VAL A 6 14.35 1.43 11.28
N SER A 7 13.35 0.73 11.83
CA SER A 7 12.87 1.01 13.18
C SER A 7 13.47 0.05 14.23
N GLU A 8 13.42 -1.25 13.98
CA GLU A 8 14.08 -2.28 14.80
C GLU A 8 14.35 -3.54 13.94
N LEU A 9 15.58 -4.01 13.94
CA LEU A 9 15.93 -5.29 13.29
C LEU A 9 15.79 -6.42 14.30
N ARG A 10 14.66 -7.12 14.27
CA ARG A 10 14.47 -8.35 15.06
C ARG A 10 15.13 -9.56 14.42
N CYS A 11 15.45 -9.49 13.14
CA CYS A 11 16.06 -10.58 12.37
C CYS A 11 17.08 -10.04 11.38
N PRO A 12 18.24 -10.69 11.19
CA PRO A 12 19.25 -10.26 10.23
C PRO A 12 18.73 -10.24 8.78
N LEU A 13 17.77 -11.11 8.45
CA LEU A 13 17.10 -11.13 7.14
C LEU A 13 15.58 -11.16 7.32
N PRO A 14 14.84 -10.37 6.54
CA PRO A 14 13.38 -10.39 6.56
C PRO A 14 12.85 -11.77 6.11
N ARG A 15 11.76 -12.21 6.73
CA ARG A 15 11.02 -13.42 6.39
C ARG A 15 9.67 -13.13 5.77
N VAL A 16 9.06 -12.00 6.15
CA VAL A 16 7.76 -11.54 5.65
C VAL A 16 7.90 -10.13 5.11
N VAL A 17 7.69 -9.97 3.82
CA VAL A 17 7.71 -8.71 3.10
C VAL A 17 6.30 -8.39 2.62
N VAL A 18 5.83 -7.19 2.90
CA VAL A 18 4.49 -6.72 2.50
C VAL A 18 4.65 -5.62 1.47
N ALA A 19 4.06 -5.81 0.29
CA ALA A 19 3.90 -4.77 -0.72
C ALA A 19 2.56 -4.05 -0.51
N ALA A 20 2.59 -2.80 -0.07
CA ALA A 20 1.41 -1.96 0.12
C ALA A 20 1.11 -1.19 -1.16
N VAL A 21 0.03 -1.54 -1.85
CA VAL A 21 -0.37 -0.98 -3.14
C VAL A 21 -1.69 -0.23 -3.07
N ASP A 22 -1.92 0.67 -4.02
CA ASP A 22 -3.21 1.34 -4.21
C ASP A 22 -3.60 1.32 -5.70
N PRO A 23 -4.37 0.31 -6.15
CA PRO A 23 -4.81 0.22 -7.54
C PRO A 23 -6.00 1.13 -7.87
N SER A 24 -6.54 1.88 -6.89
CA SER A 24 -7.71 2.75 -7.10
C SER A 24 -7.38 4.08 -7.79
N GLN A 25 -6.14 4.53 -7.66
CA GLN A 25 -5.71 5.84 -8.12
C GLN A 25 -5.25 5.80 -9.59
N PRO A 26 -5.86 6.56 -10.51
CA PRO A 26 -5.38 6.65 -11.89
C PRO A 26 -3.93 7.11 -11.99
N GLU A 27 -3.51 8.00 -11.09
CA GLU A 27 -2.15 8.51 -11.01
C GLU A 27 -1.12 7.41 -10.69
N THR A 28 -1.51 6.41 -9.89
CA THR A 28 -0.62 5.28 -9.57
C THR A 28 -0.42 4.35 -10.77
N GLN A 29 -1.39 4.30 -11.69
CA GLN A 29 -1.25 3.56 -12.94
C GLN A 29 -0.35 4.28 -13.93
N ILE A 30 -0.47 5.61 -14.02
CA ILE A 30 0.36 6.44 -14.93
C ILE A 30 1.82 6.47 -14.47
N THR A 31 2.07 6.54 -13.18
CA THR A 31 3.44 6.60 -12.63
C THR A 31 4.09 5.22 -12.47
N GLY A 32 3.33 4.13 -12.65
CA GLY A 32 3.79 2.77 -12.43
C GLY A 32 4.28 2.51 -10.99
N ILE A 33 3.79 3.30 -10.02
CA ILE A 33 4.28 3.19 -8.63
C ILE A 33 3.95 1.83 -8.01
N ASN A 34 2.78 1.25 -8.31
CA ASN A 34 2.43 -0.08 -7.83
C ASN A 34 3.38 -1.14 -8.38
N ASP A 35 3.75 -1.05 -9.66
CA ASP A 35 4.71 -1.96 -10.30
C ASP A 35 6.07 -1.88 -9.63
N ARG A 36 6.55 -0.67 -9.34
CA ARG A 36 7.81 -0.45 -8.63
C ARG A 36 7.80 -0.98 -7.21
N ILE A 37 6.68 -0.79 -6.49
CA ILE A 37 6.49 -1.32 -5.13
C ILE A 37 6.59 -2.85 -5.17
N ILE A 38 5.84 -3.49 -6.08
CA ILE A 38 5.81 -4.95 -6.17
C ILE A 38 7.17 -5.49 -6.63
N GLN A 39 7.81 -4.87 -7.60
CA GLN A 39 9.14 -5.28 -8.07
C GLN A 39 10.20 -5.16 -6.96
N ALA A 40 10.19 -4.06 -6.20
CA ALA A 40 11.10 -3.88 -5.07
C ALA A 40 10.85 -4.92 -3.97
N ALA A 41 9.57 -5.16 -3.62
CA ALA A 41 9.19 -6.15 -2.63
C ALA A 41 9.55 -7.56 -3.06
N ASN A 42 9.29 -7.91 -4.32
CA ASN A 42 9.63 -9.21 -4.88
C ASN A 42 11.16 -9.42 -4.91
N GLY A 43 11.92 -8.43 -5.36
CA GLY A 43 13.38 -8.48 -5.35
C GLY A 43 13.94 -8.72 -3.95
N LEU A 44 13.41 -8.01 -2.94
CA LEU A 44 13.80 -8.21 -1.55
C LEU A 44 13.42 -9.61 -1.04
N SER A 45 12.21 -10.07 -1.36
CA SER A 45 11.72 -11.39 -0.97
C SER A 45 12.58 -12.51 -1.56
N MET A 46 12.95 -12.41 -2.84
CA MET A 46 13.83 -13.39 -3.49
C MET A 46 15.23 -13.40 -2.88
N GLN A 47 15.82 -12.23 -2.60
CA GLN A 47 17.16 -12.13 -2.01
C GLN A 47 17.23 -12.70 -0.59
N CYS A 48 16.15 -12.56 0.18
CA CYS A 48 16.10 -12.98 1.58
C CYS A 48 15.41 -14.34 1.80
N ASN A 49 14.89 -14.97 0.74
CA ASN A 49 14.03 -16.14 0.81
C ASN A 49 12.82 -15.90 1.72
N ALA A 50 12.19 -14.72 1.55
CA ALA A 50 11.05 -14.25 2.33
C ALA A 50 9.73 -14.48 1.59
N GLU A 51 8.63 -14.53 2.35
CA GLU A 51 7.29 -14.55 1.80
C GLU A 51 6.86 -13.15 1.39
N LEU A 52 6.39 -13.00 0.13
CA LEU A 52 5.80 -11.76 -0.36
C LEU A 52 4.29 -11.79 -0.15
N HIS A 53 3.78 -10.80 0.56
CA HIS A 53 2.35 -10.52 0.72
C HIS A 53 2.00 -9.22 0.00
N LEU A 54 0.84 -9.19 -0.66
CA LEU A 54 0.29 -7.98 -1.27
C LEU A 54 -0.88 -7.48 -0.43
N LEU A 55 -0.84 -6.21 -0.05
CA LEU A 55 -1.89 -5.59 0.76
C LEU A 55 -2.43 -4.33 0.06
N TYR A 56 -3.75 -4.26 -0.03
CA TYR A 56 -4.47 -3.04 -0.36
C TYR A 56 -5.46 -2.71 0.76
N ALA A 57 -5.25 -1.58 1.42
CA ALA A 57 -6.16 -1.02 2.40
C ALA A 57 -7.04 0.04 1.75
N TYR A 58 -8.37 -0.16 1.77
CA TYR A 58 -9.32 0.77 1.19
C TYR A 58 -10.20 1.41 2.25
N ASP A 59 -10.40 2.71 2.15
CA ASP A 59 -11.26 3.47 3.06
C ASP A 59 -12.38 4.15 2.26
N LEU A 60 -13.59 3.60 2.40
CA LEU A 60 -14.78 4.14 1.72
C LEU A 60 -15.29 5.44 2.36
N SER A 61 -14.84 5.77 3.57
CA SER A 61 -15.26 7.02 4.24
C SER A 61 -14.68 8.27 3.56
N LEU A 62 -13.55 8.14 2.90
CA LEU A 62 -12.89 9.24 2.19
C LEU A 62 -13.47 9.50 0.79
N THR A 63 -14.13 8.51 0.18
CA THR A 63 -14.72 8.67 -1.17
C THR A 63 -15.97 9.54 -1.18
N HIS A 64 -16.58 9.80 -0.02
CA HIS A 64 -17.79 10.61 0.10
C HIS A 64 -17.55 12.11 0.24
N ILE A 65 -16.31 12.57 0.43
CA ILE A 65 -16.01 13.96 0.75
C ILE A 65 -15.61 14.80 -0.48
N SER A 66 -15.16 14.16 -1.56
CA SER A 66 -14.57 14.91 -2.69
C SER A 66 -15.54 15.38 -3.77
N ASP A 67 -16.79 14.91 -3.80
CA ASP A 67 -17.72 15.23 -4.89
C ASP A 67 -19.11 15.76 -4.47
N ALA A 68 -19.37 15.96 -3.21
CA ALA A 68 -20.65 16.40 -2.71
C ALA A 68 -20.56 17.77 -1.99
N GLY A 69 -20.59 18.83 -2.76
CA GLY A 69 -21.22 20.04 -2.27
C GLY A 69 -22.70 19.73 -1.96
N ALA A 70 -23.06 19.79 -0.65
CA ALA A 70 -24.41 19.71 -0.11
C ALA A 70 -25.19 18.40 -0.36
N GLY A 71 -25.23 17.53 0.63
CA GLY A 71 -26.21 16.47 0.77
C GLY A 71 -25.71 15.08 0.41
N ALA A 72 -24.94 14.47 1.28
CA ALA A 72 -24.57 13.05 1.17
C ALA A 72 -25.79 12.16 1.37
N VAL A 73 -26.45 11.79 0.29
CA VAL A 73 -27.41 10.68 0.27
C VAL A 73 -26.58 9.42 0.08
N THR A 74 -26.35 8.70 1.17
CA THR A 74 -25.78 7.35 1.13
C THR A 74 -26.77 6.41 0.44
N MET A 75 -26.57 6.16 -0.86
CA MET A 75 -27.31 5.13 -1.57
C MET A 75 -26.80 3.75 -1.14
N PRO A 76 -27.67 2.84 -0.59
CA PRO A 76 -27.27 1.51 -0.10
C PRO A 76 -26.83 0.60 -1.21
N GLY A 77 -26.18 0.74 -2.14
CA GLY A 77 -25.66 -0.09 -3.23
C GLY A 77 -24.37 0.45 -3.79
N PHE A 78 -24.20 1.78 -3.74
CA PHE A 78 -23.04 2.44 -4.31
C PHE A 78 -21.72 2.01 -3.66
N SER A 79 -21.69 1.86 -2.34
CA SER A 79 -20.53 1.38 -1.61
C SER A 79 -20.15 -0.06 -1.93
N SER A 80 -21.13 -0.93 -2.22
CA SER A 80 -20.88 -2.33 -2.56
C SER A 80 -20.27 -2.48 -3.95
N ASP A 81 -20.70 -1.68 -4.91
CA ASP A 81 -20.22 -1.74 -6.29
C ASP A 81 -18.82 -1.14 -6.41
N VAL A 82 -18.56 -0.03 -5.70
CA VAL A 82 -17.21 0.53 -5.58
C VAL A 82 -16.25 -0.48 -4.95
N ARG A 83 -16.64 -1.11 -3.85
CA ARG A 83 -15.84 -2.15 -3.20
C ARG A 83 -15.52 -3.30 -4.14
N LYS A 84 -16.50 -3.81 -4.88
CA LYS A 84 -16.30 -4.89 -5.87
C LYS A 84 -15.35 -4.46 -6.98
N SER A 85 -15.46 -3.23 -7.47
CA SER A 85 -14.56 -2.68 -8.48
C SER A 85 -13.13 -2.59 -7.97
N LEU A 86 -12.93 -2.07 -6.76
CA LEU A 86 -11.62 -1.98 -6.12
C LEU A 86 -11.01 -3.37 -5.90
N GLN A 87 -11.82 -4.31 -5.42
CA GLN A 87 -11.37 -5.70 -5.21
C GLN A 87 -10.96 -6.35 -6.53
N LYS A 88 -11.73 -6.14 -7.61
CA LYS A 88 -11.40 -6.66 -8.94
C LYS A 88 -10.07 -6.11 -9.44
N SER A 89 -9.84 -4.80 -9.31
CA SER A 89 -8.59 -4.16 -9.70
C SER A 89 -7.40 -4.69 -8.89
N PHE A 90 -7.60 -4.91 -7.59
CA PHE A 90 -6.56 -5.47 -6.71
C PHE A 90 -6.21 -6.91 -7.08
N ILE A 91 -7.22 -7.77 -7.30
CA ILE A 91 -7.00 -9.16 -7.70
C ILE A 91 -6.29 -9.22 -9.06
N ALA A 92 -6.71 -8.41 -10.03
CA ALA A 92 -6.07 -8.36 -11.34
C ALA A 92 -4.58 -7.96 -11.25
N LEU A 93 -4.25 -7.02 -10.36
CA LEU A 93 -2.88 -6.64 -10.09
C LEU A 93 -2.09 -7.77 -9.44
N ALA A 94 -2.65 -8.43 -8.43
CA ALA A 94 -2.02 -9.55 -7.73
C ALA A 94 -1.76 -10.75 -8.66
N ASP A 95 -2.73 -11.10 -9.49
CA ASP A 95 -2.64 -12.19 -10.46
C ASP A 95 -1.60 -11.90 -11.55
N HIS A 96 -1.50 -10.63 -11.98
CA HIS A 96 -0.49 -10.20 -12.94
C HIS A 96 0.94 -10.48 -12.45
N TYR A 97 1.17 -10.35 -11.15
CA TYR A 97 2.46 -10.63 -10.52
C TYR A 97 2.59 -12.04 -9.93
N GLY A 98 1.58 -12.88 -10.13
CA GLY A 98 1.60 -14.28 -9.66
C GLY A 98 1.60 -14.41 -8.13
N VAL A 99 1.03 -13.42 -7.42
CA VAL A 99 0.92 -13.50 -5.95
C VAL A 99 -0.19 -14.50 -5.59
N PRO A 100 0.10 -15.56 -4.80
CA PRO A 100 -0.89 -16.56 -4.41
C PRO A 100 -2.05 -15.94 -3.63
N THR A 101 -3.25 -16.48 -3.77
CA THR A 101 -4.48 -15.94 -3.15
C THR A 101 -4.37 -15.81 -1.63
N GLU A 102 -3.71 -16.76 -0.97
CA GLU A 102 -3.47 -16.74 0.48
C GLU A 102 -2.55 -15.60 0.95
N ARG A 103 -1.85 -14.95 0.00
CA ARG A 103 -0.98 -13.80 0.25
C ARG A 103 -1.53 -12.49 -0.32
N GLN A 104 -2.80 -12.50 -0.77
CA GLN A 104 -3.53 -11.33 -1.24
C GLN A 104 -4.44 -10.82 -0.13
N HIS A 105 -4.25 -9.57 0.31
CA HIS A 105 -4.99 -9.00 1.43
C HIS A 105 -5.71 -7.72 1.02
N PHE A 106 -7.03 -7.81 0.95
CA PHE A 106 -7.92 -6.70 0.65
C PHE A 106 -8.63 -6.27 1.94
N VAL A 107 -8.17 -5.20 2.56
CA VAL A 107 -8.54 -4.82 3.94
C VAL A 107 -9.30 -3.49 3.95
N ALA A 108 -10.43 -3.46 4.68
CA ALA A 108 -11.19 -2.23 4.89
C ALA A 108 -10.62 -1.43 6.06
N GLY A 109 -10.48 -0.13 5.89
CA GLY A 109 -10.09 0.81 6.93
C GLY A 109 -9.03 1.82 6.49
N PRO A 110 -8.72 2.80 7.36
CA PRO A 110 -7.68 3.78 7.11
C PRO A 110 -6.33 3.11 6.81
N PRO A 111 -5.67 3.43 5.69
CA PRO A 111 -4.49 2.71 5.23
C PRO A 111 -3.37 2.59 6.26
N GLY A 112 -3.07 3.67 7.00
CA GLY A 112 -2.03 3.66 8.02
C GLY A 112 -2.31 2.65 9.14
N LYS A 113 -3.55 2.63 9.65
CA LYS A 113 -3.96 1.69 10.69
C LYS A 113 -4.02 0.26 10.18
N ALA A 114 -4.58 0.04 9.01
CA ALA A 114 -4.69 -1.28 8.41
C ALA A 114 -3.31 -1.91 8.16
N LEU A 115 -2.34 -1.11 7.71
CA LEU A 115 -0.95 -1.55 7.53
C LEU A 115 -0.28 -1.90 8.86
N ALA A 116 -0.47 -1.07 9.90
CA ALA A 116 0.10 -1.32 11.22
C ALA A 116 -0.49 -2.59 11.86
N ASP A 117 -1.80 -2.74 11.83
CA ASP A 117 -2.49 -3.92 12.37
C ASP A 117 -2.07 -5.19 11.62
N PHE A 118 -1.98 -5.11 10.29
CA PHE A 118 -1.53 -6.24 9.47
C PHE A 118 -0.08 -6.62 9.79
N ALA A 119 0.81 -5.65 9.86
CA ALA A 119 2.23 -5.89 10.16
C ALA A 119 2.42 -6.55 11.53
N ALA A 120 1.68 -6.09 12.54
CA ALA A 120 1.72 -6.68 13.87
C ALA A 120 1.19 -8.12 13.88
N HIS A 121 0.05 -8.37 13.22
CA HIS A 121 -0.63 -9.67 13.20
C HIS A 121 0.17 -10.73 12.43
N HIS A 122 0.69 -10.37 11.27
CA HIS A 122 1.46 -11.26 10.39
C HIS A 122 2.97 -11.24 10.67
N ARG A 123 3.42 -10.48 11.69
CA ARG A 123 4.85 -10.33 12.02
C ARG A 123 5.68 -9.92 10.81
N ALA A 124 5.17 -8.94 10.05
CA ALA A 124 5.89 -8.42 8.92
C ALA A 124 7.24 -7.83 9.34
N ASP A 125 8.28 -8.11 8.57
CA ASP A 125 9.63 -7.57 8.82
C ASP A 125 9.86 -6.29 8.04
N VAL A 126 9.25 -6.20 6.84
CA VAL A 126 9.38 -5.04 5.95
C VAL A 126 8.05 -4.74 5.26
N ILE A 127 7.64 -3.48 5.27
CA ILE A 127 6.60 -2.95 4.39
C ILE A 127 7.25 -2.15 3.27
N VAL A 128 6.99 -2.52 2.03
CA VAL A 128 7.37 -1.77 0.83
C VAL A 128 6.16 -0.94 0.39
N MET A 129 6.32 0.36 0.29
CA MET A 129 5.23 1.26 -0.06
C MET A 129 5.70 2.45 -0.89
N GLY A 130 4.77 3.07 -1.61
CA GLY A 130 5.04 4.27 -2.39
C GLY A 130 5.18 5.50 -1.51
N ASN A 131 6.16 6.34 -1.84
CA ASN A 131 6.24 7.69 -1.33
C ASN A 131 5.53 8.62 -2.33
N ALA A 132 4.33 9.08 -1.99
CA ALA A 132 3.59 10.02 -2.82
C ALA A 132 4.25 11.40 -2.76
N HIS A 133 5.00 11.73 -3.79
CA HIS A 133 5.50 13.09 -4.01
C HIS A 133 4.31 13.98 -4.40
N ARG A 134 3.68 14.67 -3.45
CA ARG A 134 2.78 15.78 -3.79
C ARG A 134 3.65 16.96 -4.21
N LYS A 135 3.60 17.31 -5.50
CA LYS A 135 4.21 18.55 -6.03
C LYS A 135 3.72 19.74 -5.20
N GLY A 136 4.64 20.45 -4.55
CA GLY A 136 4.39 21.79 -4.03
C GLY A 136 4.55 22.04 -2.53
N LEU A 137 4.74 21.03 -1.69
CA LEU A 137 5.04 21.23 -0.27
C LEU A 137 6.23 20.36 0.08
N GLY A 138 7.34 20.94 0.50
CA GLY A 138 8.61 20.31 0.79
C GLY A 138 8.62 19.16 1.83
N LYS A 139 7.59 18.33 1.85
CA LYS A 139 7.50 17.11 2.63
C LYS A 139 7.92 15.92 1.78
N TRP A 140 9.04 15.35 2.14
CA TRP A 140 9.67 14.19 1.50
C TRP A 140 8.90 12.87 1.70
N VAL A 141 7.90 12.86 2.60
CA VAL A 141 7.17 11.66 3.01
C VAL A 141 5.67 11.94 2.86
N GLY A 142 4.93 11.07 2.17
CA GLY A 142 3.47 11.15 2.06
C GLY A 142 2.78 10.93 3.42
N SER A 143 1.59 11.49 3.59
CA SER A 143 0.84 11.43 4.86
C SER A 143 0.63 10.00 5.36
N THR A 144 0.36 9.04 4.48
CA THR A 144 0.21 7.63 4.84
C THR A 144 1.54 7.04 5.30
N THR A 145 2.63 7.31 4.59
CA THR A 145 3.97 6.82 4.95
C THR A 145 4.41 7.39 6.30
N GLU A 146 4.17 8.69 6.54
CA GLU A 146 4.48 9.32 7.81
C GLU A 146 3.68 8.72 8.98
N HIS A 147 2.38 8.45 8.78
CA HIS A 147 1.53 7.81 9.78
C HIS A 147 1.97 6.38 10.08
N VAL A 148 2.33 5.63 9.04
CA VAL A 148 2.80 4.25 9.16
C VAL A 148 4.13 4.18 9.89
N LEU A 149 5.06 5.11 9.64
CA LEU A 149 6.38 5.17 10.30
C LEU A 149 6.31 5.17 11.83
N TYR A 150 5.28 5.79 12.40
CA TYR A 150 5.13 5.88 13.87
C TYR A 150 4.34 4.73 14.48
N GLN A 151 3.70 3.89 13.67
CA GLN A 151 2.75 2.89 14.16
C GLN A 151 3.15 1.44 13.87
N VAL A 152 4.01 1.21 12.88
CA VAL A 152 4.36 -0.17 12.50
C VAL A 152 5.54 -0.71 13.29
N PRO A 153 5.49 -1.97 13.72
CA PRO A 153 6.57 -2.64 14.46
C PRO A 153 7.62 -3.24 13.52
N CYS A 154 7.82 -2.70 12.33
CA CYS A 154 8.71 -3.25 11.31
C CYS A 154 9.40 -2.16 10.48
N ASN A 155 10.30 -2.57 9.60
CA ASN A 155 11.00 -1.66 8.70
C ASN A 155 10.08 -1.18 7.56
N ILE A 156 10.34 0.04 7.06
CA ILE A 156 9.67 0.58 5.88
C ILE A 156 10.68 0.79 4.76
N PHE A 157 10.33 0.29 3.58
CA PHE A 157 11.06 0.53 2.35
C PHE A 157 10.21 1.43 1.43
N ALA A 158 10.55 2.71 1.37
CA ALA A 158 9.80 3.68 0.58
C ALA A 158 10.32 3.74 -0.87
N VAL A 159 9.43 3.57 -1.83
CA VAL A 159 9.70 3.64 -3.27
C VAL A 159 9.13 4.93 -3.83
N THR A 160 9.93 5.68 -4.56
CA THR A 160 9.47 6.90 -5.24
C THR A 160 8.98 6.58 -6.66
N GLY A 161 7.89 7.21 -7.09
CA GLY A 161 7.49 7.26 -8.49
C GLY A 161 8.57 7.91 -9.35
N SER A 162 8.55 7.68 -10.66
CA SER A 162 9.38 8.46 -11.58
C SER A 162 8.96 9.93 -11.46
N ALA A 163 9.88 10.80 -11.07
CA ALA A 163 9.73 12.20 -11.42
C ALA A 163 9.90 12.26 -12.95
N ASP A 164 8.85 12.61 -13.67
CA ASP A 164 9.01 13.04 -15.05
C ASP A 164 10.01 14.19 -15.05
N GLN A 165 11.11 13.96 -15.79
CA GLN A 165 12.07 15.00 -16.14
C GLN A 165 11.42 16.00 -17.09
#